data_d17223649c72759f014ada84f3f6d461
#
_entry.id   d17223649c72759f014ada84f3f6d461
#
_cell.length_a   1.000
_cell.length_b   1.000
_cell.length_c   1.000
_cell.angle_alpha   90.00
_cell.angle_beta   90.00
_cell.angle_gamma   90.00
#
_symmetry.space_group_name_H-M   'P 1'
#
loop_
_entity.id
_entity.type
_entity.pdbx_description
1 polymer ?
#
loop_
_entity_poly.entity_id
_entity_poly.type
_entity_poly.pdbx_seq_one_letter_code
_entity_poly.pdbx_strand_id
1 'polypeptide(L)'
;GIDFKKLPVGTKLICNDAKFEITQIGKECHSHCEIYKRVGDCIMPREGIFAKVLESGTIKVGDKIEVIYPEKDMPYMAAVMTLSDKGSRGERVDTSGPRAAEILKEHGFKIVEEILLPDEEAQIKKHLIRLSDSRQVDLIITTGGTGLSPRDRTPEATLAVADRNVP
;
A
#
# COMPACT_ATOMS: atom_id res chain seq x y z
N GLY A 1 -15.64 -16.77 -9.71
CA GLY A 1 -14.70 -17.05 -8.62
C GLY A 1 -14.36 -15.77 -7.87
N ILE A 2 -13.70 -15.88 -6.72
CA ILE A 2 -13.28 -14.74 -5.89
C ILE A 2 -11.97 -14.21 -6.45
N ASP A 3 -11.89 -12.89 -6.70
CA ASP A 3 -10.62 -12.23 -6.99
C ASP A 3 -9.98 -11.79 -5.67
N PHE A 4 -9.12 -12.63 -5.13
CA PHE A 4 -8.48 -12.39 -3.83
C PHE A 4 -7.60 -11.13 -3.80
N LYS A 5 -7.11 -10.66 -4.94
CA LYS A 5 -6.28 -9.45 -5.03
C LYS A 5 -7.05 -8.17 -4.70
N LYS A 6 -8.37 -8.22 -4.87
CA LYS A 6 -9.26 -7.08 -4.58
C LYS A 6 -9.81 -7.10 -3.15
N LEU A 7 -9.49 -8.11 -2.36
CA LEU A 7 -9.93 -8.19 -0.98
C LEU A 7 -8.99 -7.37 -0.09
N PRO A 8 -9.51 -6.49 0.76
CA PRO A 8 -8.68 -5.71 1.68
C PRO A 8 -8.00 -6.61 2.73
N VAL A 9 -6.83 -6.17 3.21
CA VAL A 9 -6.18 -6.79 4.37
C VAL A 9 -7.14 -6.74 5.57
N GLY A 10 -7.17 -7.81 6.36
CA GLY A 10 -8.14 -8.01 7.45
C GLY A 10 -9.41 -8.76 7.01
N THR A 11 -9.60 -9.01 5.71
CA THR A 11 -10.70 -9.85 5.22
C THR A 11 -10.55 -11.26 5.78
N LYS A 12 -11.62 -11.79 6.35
CA LYS A 12 -11.70 -13.16 6.80
C LYS A 12 -12.31 -14.04 5.71
N LEU A 13 -11.75 -15.23 5.55
CA LEU A 13 -12.18 -16.24 4.61
C LEU A 13 -12.58 -17.47 5.41
N ILE A 14 -13.80 -17.94 5.22
CA ILE A 14 -14.31 -19.15 5.88
C ILE A 14 -14.54 -20.21 4.82
N CYS A 15 -13.94 -21.35 4.99
CA CYS A 15 -14.12 -22.53 4.13
C CYS A 15 -14.30 -23.76 5.00
N ASN A 16 -15.52 -24.25 5.10
CA ASN A 16 -15.90 -25.28 6.07
C ASN A 16 -15.49 -24.90 7.50
N ASP A 17 -14.66 -25.71 8.16
CA ASP A 17 -14.15 -25.44 9.51
C ASP A 17 -12.89 -24.55 9.52
N ALA A 18 -12.27 -24.32 8.36
CA ALA A 18 -11.06 -23.52 8.26
C ALA A 18 -11.38 -22.03 8.17
N LYS A 19 -10.67 -21.22 8.94
CA LYS A 19 -10.76 -19.75 8.90
C LYS A 19 -9.41 -19.12 8.69
N PHE A 20 -9.37 -18.15 7.81
CA PHE A 20 -8.17 -17.41 7.45
C PHE A 20 -8.42 -15.90 7.55
N GLU A 21 -7.37 -15.14 7.74
CA GLU A 21 -7.38 -13.67 7.66
C GLU A 21 -6.28 -13.23 6.72
N ILE A 22 -6.64 -12.44 5.69
CA ILE A 22 -5.67 -11.84 4.78
C ILE A 22 -4.84 -10.83 5.56
N THR A 23 -3.52 -11.05 5.59
CA THR A 23 -2.60 -10.22 6.37
C THR A 23 -1.74 -9.32 5.51
N GLN A 24 -1.53 -9.71 4.24
CA GLN A 24 -0.68 -8.96 3.33
C GLN A 24 -0.98 -9.34 1.88
N ILE A 25 -0.92 -8.36 0.98
CA ILE A 25 -0.91 -8.56 -0.47
C ILE A 25 0.42 -8.05 -1.01
N GLY A 26 1.07 -8.86 -1.84
CA GLY A 26 2.42 -8.62 -2.32
C GLY A 26 3.49 -8.79 -1.23
N LYS A 27 4.65 -9.21 -1.62
CA LYS A 27 5.84 -9.27 -0.74
C LYS A 27 7.08 -8.98 -1.57
N GLU A 28 7.75 -7.88 -1.27
CA GLU A 28 9.06 -7.60 -1.85
C GLU A 28 10.08 -8.62 -1.33
N CYS A 29 10.82 -9.23 -2.25
CA CYS A 29 11.92 -10.13 -1.92
C CYS A 29 13.21 -9.33 -1.85
N HIS A 30 13.92 -9.41 -0.73
CA HIS A 30 15.23 -8.78 -0.56
C HIS A 30 16.33 -9.41 -1.44
N SER A 31 16.10 -10.64 -1.92
CA SER A 31 17.00 -11.34 -2.85
C SER A 31 16.17 -12.16 -3.84
N HIS A 32 16.68 -12.28 -5.07
CA HIS A 32 16.04 -13.10 -6.08
C HIS A 32 16.15 -14.60 -5.73
N CYS A 33 15.01 -15.25 -5.58
CA CYS A 33 14.93 -16.70 -5.34
C CYS A 33 15.16 -17.48 -6.65
N GLU A 34 15.25 -18.81 -6.55
CA GLU A 34 15.47 -19.69 -7.71
C GLU A 34 14.35 -19.57 -8.77
N ILE A 35 13.12 -19.26 -8.37
CA ILE A 35 12.01 -19.05 -9.32
C ILE A 35 12.30 -17.82 -10.17
N TYR A 36 12.68 -16.70 -9.55
CA TYR A 36 13.04 -15.48 -10.27
C TYR A 36 14.23 -15.70 -11.21
N LYS A 37 15.25 -16.42 -10.75
CA LYS A 37 16.44 -16.71 -11.56
C LYS A 37 16.13 -17.54 -12.81
N ARG A 38 15.15 -18.45 -12.73
CA ARG A 38 14.75 -19.32 -13.84
C ARG A 38 13.80 -18.68 -14.83
N VAL A 39 12.89 -17.86 -14.34
CA VAL A 39 11.76 -17.31 -15.13
C VAL A 39 11.99 -15.83 -15.49
N GLY A 40 12.89 -15.14 -14.79
CA GLY A 40 13.16 -13.71 -15.00
C GLY A 40 12.11 -12.79 -14.38
N ASP A 41 11.05 -13.34 -13.77
CA ASP A 41 9.97 -12.60 -13.15
C ASP A 41 9.43 -13.35 -11.92
N CYS A 42 8.79 -12.60 -11.01
CA CYS A 42 8.13 -13.17 -9.85
C CYS A 42 6.79 -12.51 -9.61
N ILE A 43 5.75 -13.32 -9.55
CA ILE A 43 4.38 -12.89 -9.29
C ILE A 43 4.15 -12.45 -7.83
N MET A 44 4.97 -12.97 -6.89
CA MET A 44 4.79 -12.77 -5.46
C MET A 44 4.76 -11.31 -5.01
N PRO A 45 5.63 -10.40 -5.52
CA PRO A 45 5.57 -8.99 -5.15
C PRO A 45 4.27 -8.30 -5.56
N ARG A 46 3.65 -8.76 -6.65
CA ARG A 46 2.45 -8.13 -7.23
C ARG A 46 1.15 -8.80 -6.79
N GLU A 47 1.14 -10.12 -6.72
CA GLU A 47 -0.10 -10.90 -6.62
C GLU A 47 -0.07 -11.94 -5.49
N GLY A 48 1.04 -12.02 -4.74
CA GLY A 48 1.16 -12.93 -3.61
C GLY A 48 0.20 -12.50 -2.49
N ILE A 49 -0.67 -13.42 -2.07
CA ILE A 49 -1.61 -13.17 -0.98
C ILE A 49 -1.19 -14.01 0.22
N PHE A 50 -0.98 -13.35 1.33
CA PHE A 50 -0.62 -13.99 2.58
C PHE A 50 -1.81 -13.95 3.53
N ALA A 51 -2.11 -15.08 4.12
CA ALA A 51 -3.17 -15.19 5.09
C ALA A 51 -2.67 -15.93 6.34
N LYS A 52 -3.14 -15.52 7.49
CA LYS A 52 -2.97 -16.20 8.76
C LYS A 52 -4.10 -17.21 8.92
N VAL A 53 -3.77 -18.41 9.34
CA VAL A 53 -4.77 -19.41 9.75
C VAL A 53 -5.26 -19.04 11.15
N LEU A 54 -6.55 -18.74 11.28
CA LEU A 54 -7.20 -18.47 12.56
C LEU A 54 -7.74 -19.75 13.19
N GLU A 55 -8.39 -20.58 12.37
CA GLU A 55 -8.90 -21.91 12.78
C GLU A 55 -8.51 -22.92 11.72
N SER A 56 -7.98 -24.05 12.18
CA SER A 56 -7.57 -25.14 11.30
C SER A 56 -8.79 -25.93 10.82
N GLY A 57 -8.74 -26.42 9.59
CA GLY A 57 -9.81 -27.23 9.01
C GLY A 57 -9.35 -27.92 7.72
N THR A 58 -10.24 -28.66 7.11
CA THR A 58 -9.98 -29.35 5.84
C THR A 58 -10.66 -28.59 4.70
N ILE A 59 -9.87 -28.26 3.67
CA ILE A 59 -10.36 -27.64 2.44
C ILE A 59 -10.11 -28.53 1.24
N LYS A 60 -11.04 -28.55 0.30
CA LYS A 60 -10.97 -29.34 -0.93
C LYS A 60 -11.29 -28.47 -2.14
N VAL A 61 -10.83 -28.88 -3.30
CA VAL A 61 -11.18 -28.24 -4.56
C VAL A 61 -12.71 -28.32 -4.76
N GLY A 62 -13.31 -27.16 -4.98
CA GLY A 62 -14.77 -27.04 -5.15
C GLY A 62 -15.54 -26.59 -3.92
N ASP A 63 -14.88 -26.54 -2.75
CA ASP A 63 -15.51 -26.01 -1.54
C ASP A 63 -15.83 -24.52 -1.70
N LYS A 64 -16.95 -24.11 -1.09
CA LYS A 64 -17.36 -22.70 -1.07
C LYS A 64 -16.55 -21.93 -0.05
N ILE A 65 -16.14 -20.73 -0.45
CA ILE A 65 -15.48 -19.79 0.43
C ILE A 65 -16.44 -18.63 0.71
N GLU A 66 -16.73 -18.40 1.96
CA GLU A 66 -17.41 -17.21 2.44
C GLU A 66 -16.39 -16.11 2.70
N VAL A 67 -16.69 -14.91 2.23
CA VAL A 67 -15.84 -13.71 2.39
C VAL A 67 -16.49 -12.77 3.37
N ILE A 68 -15.81 -12.51 4.49
CA ILE A 68 -16.23 -11.54 5.49
C ILE A 68 -15.26 -10.36 5.42
N TYR A 69 -15.75 -9.23 4.96
CA TYR A 69 -14.95 -8.01 4.93
C TYR A 69 -14.65 -7.52 6.34
N PRO A 70 -13.50 -6.85 6.57
CA PRO A 70 -13.22 -6.25 7.87
C PRO A 70 -14.34 -5.31 8.27
N GLU A 71 -14.72 -5.35 9.54
CA GLU A 71 -15.73 -4.45 10.08
C GLU A 71 -15.27 -2.98 9.97
N LYS A 72 -16.24 -2.06 9.84
CA LYS A 72 -15.99 -0.61 9.70
C LYS A 72 -15.20 0.02 10.87
N ASP A 73 -15.01 -0.70 11.95
CA ASP A 73 -14.30 -0.23 13.15
C ASP A 73 -12.76 -0.37 13.07
N MET A 74 -12.23 -0.90 12.00
CA MET A 74 -10.78 -0.82 11.79
C MET A 74 -10.41 0.60 11.35
N PRO A 75 -9.41 1.23 11.99
CA PRO A 75 -8.99 2.57 11.60
C PRO A 75 -8.51 2.55 10.14
N TYR A 76 -8.95 3.54 9.36
CA TYR A 76 -8.43 3.73 8.01
C TYR A 76 -6.91 3.89 8.06
N MET A 77 -6.23 3.24 7.13
CA MET A 77 -4.78 3.26 7.02
C MET A 77 -4.35 4.42 6.14
N ALA A 78 -3.40 5.22 6.59
CA ALA A 78 -2.88 6.33 5.81
C ALA A 78 -1.35 6.32 5.74
N ALA A 79 -0.83 6.87 4.64
CA ALA A 79 0.59 7.18 4.48
C ALA A 79 0.77 8.65 4.13
N VAL A 80 1.87 9.23 4.56
CA VAL A 80 2.24 10.62 4.26
C VAL A 80 3.56 10.61 3.50
N MET A 81 3.59 11.30 2.35
CA MET A 81 4.77 11.48 1.52
C MET A 81 5.13 12.95 1.43
N THR A 82 6.28 13.35 1.94
CA THR A 82 6.84 14.69 1.76
C THR A 82 7.82 14.69 0.60
N LEU A 83 7.61 15.57 -0.36
CA LEU A 83 8.43 15.75 -1.54
C LEU A 83 9.27 17.01 -1.37
N SER A 84 10.58 16.85 -1.22
CA SER A 84 11.49 17.97 -1.02
C SER A 84 12.94 17.57 -1.31
N ASP A 85 13.55 18.16 -2.34
CA ASP A 85 14.96 18.00 -2.66
C ASP A 85 15.86 18.40 -1.47
N LYS A 86 15.56 19.51 -0.80
CA LYS A 86 16.33 19.99 0.35
C LYS A 86 16.11 19.10 1.58
N GLY A 87 14.88 18.68 1.81
CA GLY A 87 14.55 17.79 2.93
C GLY A 87 15.23 16.45 2.79
N SER A 88 15.16 15.82 1.61
CA SER A 88 15.76 14.52 1.34
C SER A 88 17.29 14.50 1.48
N ARG A 89 17.95 15.65 1.29
CA ARG A 89 19.41 15.83 1.52
C ARG A 89 19.77 16.25 2.95
N GLY A 90 18.77 16.41 3.82
CA GLY A 90 18.99 16.88 5.20
C GLY A 90 19.31 18.38 5.33
N GLU A 91 19.17 19.15 4.27
CA GLU A 91 19.39 20.61 4.25
C GLU A 91 18.24 21.41 4.87
N ARG A 92 17.08 20.75 5.06
CA ARG A 92 15.88 21.33 5.65
C ARG A 92 15.13 20.27 6.45
N VAL A 93 14.69 20.65 7.63
CA VAL A 93 13.84 19.78 8.46
C VAL A 93 12.45 19.72 7.84
N ASP A 94 11.92 18.50 7.66
CA ASP A 94 10.54 18.31 7.27
C ASP A 94 9.63 18.58 8.48
N THR A 95 8.76 19.56 8.35
CA THR A 95 7.71 19.88 9.33
C THR A 95 6.31 19.58 8.79
N SER A 96 6.18 19.45 7.48
CA SER A 96 4.88 19.26 6.81
C SER A 96 4.37 17.84 6.93
N GLY A 97 5.23 16.87 6.67
CA GLY A 97 4.90 15.45 6.78
C GLY A 97 4.46 15.05 8.19
N PRO A 98 5.29 15.29 9.22
CA PRO A 98 4.90 15.02 10.62
C PRO A 98 3.60 15.73 11.03
N ARG A 99 3.38 16.97 10.61
CA ARG A 99 2.14 17.69 10.93
C ARG A 99 0.92 17.08 10.25
N ALA A 100 1.05 16.67 8.99
CA ALA A 100 -0.04 15.97 8.29
C ALA A 100 -0.35 14.62 8.97
N ALA A 101 0.67 13.87 9.35
CA ALA A 101 0.50 12.60 10.06
C ALA A 101 -0.18 12.78 11.43
N GLU A 102 0.16 13.83 12.16
CA GLU A 102 -0.48 14.17 13.44
C GLU A 102 -1.97 14.45 13.25
N ILE A 103 -2.33 15.32 12.29
CA ILE A 103 -3.73 15.63 11.97
C ILE A 103 -4.51 14.38 11.59
N LEU A 104 -3.94 13.50 10.76
CA LEU A 104 -4.60 12.26 10.38
C LEU A 104 -4.83 11.33 11.58
N LYS A 105 -3.86 11.23 12.50
CA LYS A 105 -4.02 10.46 13.76
C LYS A 105 -5.15 11.02 14.62
N GLU A 106 -5.24 12.35 14.75
CA GLU A 106 -6.34 13.03 15.47
C GLU A 106 -7.72 12.71 14.87
N HIS A 107 -7.79 12.42 13.55
CA HIS A 107 -9.00 12.05 12.83
C HIS A 107 -9.21 10.53 12.70
N GLY A 108 -8.50 9.74 13.50
CA GLY A 108 -8.73 8.28 13.59
C GLY A 108 -8.03 7.44 12.54
N PHE A 109 -7.15 8.03 11.73
CA PHE A 109 -6.32 7.26 10.80
C PHE A 109 -5.14 6.60 11.51
N LYS A 110 -4.81 5.39 11.09
CA LYS A 110 -3.55 4.73 11.47
C LYS A 110 -2.49 5.04 10.42
N ILE A 111 -1.45 5.79 10.82
CA ILE A 111 -0.32 6.07 9.93
C ILE A 111 0.56 4.83 9.84
N VAL A 112 0.69 4.30 8.63
CA VAL A 112 1.50 3.11 8.36
C VAL A 112 2.90 3.46 7.89
N GLU A 113 3.05 4.63 7.26
CA GLU A 113 4.36 5.07 6.76
C GLU A 113 4.41 6.60 6.61
N GLU A 114 5.54 7.19 6.98
CA GLU A 114 5.91 8.58 6.71
C GLU A 114 7.18 8.55 5.86
N ILE A 115 7.16 9.17 4.69
CA ILE A 115 8.24 9.10 3.69
C ILE A 115 8.67 10.51 3.30
N LEU A 116 9.97 10.73 3.24
CA LEU A 116 10.56 11.96 2.70
C LEU A 116 11.37 11.60 1.46
N LEU A 117 11.00 12.15 0.32
CA LEU A 117 11.59 11.87 -1.00
C LEU A 117 12.10 13.14 -1.67
N PRO A 118 13.09 13.05 -2.57
CA PRO A 118 13.41 14.14 -3.50
C PRO A 118 12.28 14.35 -4.50
N ASP A 119 12.26 15.52 -5.13
CA ASP A 119 11.30 15.88 -6.18
C ASP A 119 11.63 15.17 -7.51
N GLU A 120 11.59 13.83 -7.50
CA GLU A 120 11.87 12.95 -8.63
C GLU A 120 10.63 12.12 -9.01
N GLU A 121 10.08 12.40 -10.18
CA GLU A 121 8.83 11.81 -10.67
C GLU A 121 8.82 10.28 -10.62
N ALA A 122 9.92 9.64 -11.01
CA ALA A 122 10.02 8.18 -11.01
C ALA A 122 9.93 7.59 -9.59
N GLN A 123 10.56 8.23 -8.60
CA GLN A 123 10.50 7.80 -7.21
C GLN A 123 9.10 8.02 -6.62
N ILE A 124 8.49 9.18 -6.91
CA ILE A 124 7.13 9.49 -6.47
C ILE A 124 6.17 8.42 -6.99
N LYS A 125 6.16 8.13 -8.29
CA LYS A 125 5.32 7.10 -8.91
C LYS A 125 5.52 5.72 -8.27
N LYS A 126 6.78 5.29 -8.10
CA LYS A 126 7.11 4.01 -7.48
C LYS A 126 6.52 3.89 -6.08
N HIS A 127 6.63 4.91 -5.25
CA HIS A 127 6.11 4.89 -3.88
C HIS A 127 4.59 4.97 -3.84
N LEU A 128 3.94 5.76 -4.71
CA LEU A 128 2.48 5.79 -4.83
C LEU A 128 1.92 4.41 -5.17
N ILE A 129 2.45 3.75 -6.22
CA ILE A 129 2.05 2.39 -6.62
C ILE A 129 2.28 1.40 -5.48
N ARG A 130 3.44 1.45 -4.81
CA ARG A 130 3.74 0.55 -3.70
C ARG A 130 2.76 0.73 -2.53
N LEU A 131 2.43 1.97 -2.19
CA LEU A 131 1.51 2.25 -1.08
C LEU A 131 0.07 1.83 -1.41
N SER A 132 -0.39 2.08 -2.64
CA SER A 132 -1.74 1.68 -3.06
C SER A 132 -1.86 0.17 -3.26
N ASP A 133 -0.94 -0.44 -4.00
CA ASP A 133 -1.10 -1.83 -4.45
C ASP A 133 -0.60 -2.85 -3.43
N SER A 134 0.58 -2.58 -2.81
CA SER A 134 1.21 -3.55 -1.91
C SER A 134 0.88 -3.32 -0.44
N ARG A 135 0.72 -2.06 -0.01
CA ARG A 135 0.38 -1.71 1.37
C ARG A 135 -1.11 -1.53 1.58
N GLN A 136 -1.87 -1.32 0.50
CA GLN A 136 -3.32 -1.10 0.53
C GLN A 136 -3.74 -0.06 1.56
N VAL A 137 -3.06 1.09 1.57
CA VAL A 137 -3.49 2.21 2.40
C VAL A 137 -4.76 2.83 1.81
N ASP A 138 -5.67 3.24 2.68
CA ASP A 138 -6.94 3.87 2.27
C ASP A 138 -6.73 5.31 1.81
N LEU A 139 -5.66 5.96 2.30
CA LEU A 139 -5.36 7.36 2.01
C LEU A 139 -3.86 7.58 1.89
N ILE A 140 -3.42 8.26 0.82
CA ILE A 140 -2.05 8.75 0.68
C ILE A 140 -2.13 10.27 0.60
N ILE A 141 -1.47 10.96 1.53
CA ILE A 141 -1.29 12.41 1.49
C ILE A 141 0.09 12.71 0.95
N THR A 142 0.14 13.52 -0.12
CA THR A 142 1.39 14.09 -0.63
C THR A 142 1.50 15.55 -0.24
N THR A 143 2.67 16.01 0.17
CA THR A 143 2.96 17.42 0.46
C THR A 143 4.31 17.83 -0.13
N GLY A 144 4.37 19.00 -0.73
CA GLY A 144 5.54 19.49 -1.47
C GLY A 144 5.51 19.15 -2.96
N GLY A 145 6.47 19.70 -3.72
CA GLY A 145 6.62 19.47 -5.16
C GLY A 145 5.43 19.91 -6.02
N THR A 146 4.68 20.95 -5.58
CA THR A 146 3.44 21.42 -6.24
C THR A 146 3.57 22.82 -6.85
N GLY A 147 4.77 23.38 -6.85
CA GLY A 147 5.04 24.74 -7.37
C GLY A 147 5.24 24.78 -8.89
N LEU A 148 5.81 25.89 -9.34
CA LEU A 148 6.05 26.16 -10.77
C LEU A 148 7.48 25.80 -11.22
N SER A 149 8.30 25.25 -10.33
CA SER A 149 9.65 24.78 -10.68
C SER A 149 9.55 23.56 -11.60
N PRO A 150 10.45 23.40 -12.58
CA PRO A 150 10.51 22.19 -13.40
C PRO A 150 10.72 20.88 -12.58
N ARG A 151 11.19 21.02 -11.34
CA ARG A 151 11.36 19.90 -10.40
C ARG A 151 10.07 19.53 -9.66
N ASP A 152 9.14 20.48 -9.53
CA ASP A 152 7.86 20.27 -8.84
C ASP A 152 6.92 19.44 -9.72
N ARG A 153 6.97 18.12 -9.57
CA ARG A 153 6.30 17.15 -10.42
C ARG A 153 5.30 16.26 -9.69
N THR A 154 4.95 16.61 -8.45
CA THR A 154 4.02 15.82 -7.63
C THR A 154 2.64 15.65 -8.26
N PRO A 155 1.99 16.70 -8.81
CA PRO A 155 0.69 16.55 -9.44
C PRO A 155 0.74 15.62 -10.65
N GLU A 156 1.73 15.78 -11.53
CA GLU A 156 1.88 14.97 -12.73
C GLU A 156 2.20 13.50 -12.39
N ALA A 157 3.08 13.27 -11.41
CA ALA A 157 3.40 11.94 -10.94
C ALA A 157 2.16 11.23 -10.37
N THR A 158 1.34 11.95 -9.61
CA THR A 158 0.11 11.44 -9.01
C THR A 158 -0.91 11.11 -10.10
N LEU A 159 -1.17 12.03 -11.03
CA LEU A 159 -2.11 11.81 -12.14
C LEU A 159 -1.68 10.64 -13.04
N ALA A 160 -0.38 10.44 -13.22
CA ALA A 160 0.13 9.37 -14.08
C ALA A 160 -0.08 7.95 -13.51
N VAL A 161 -0.35 7.82 -12.22
CA VAL A 161 -0.59 6.52 -11.55
C VAL A 161 -2.02 6.37 -11.03
N ALA A 162 -2.80 7.44 -11.02
CA ALA A 162 -4.19 7.40 -10.58
C ALA A 162 -5.10 6.82 -11.68
N ASP A 163 -5.95 5.86 -11.33
CA ASP A 163 -6.95 5.29 -12.26
C ASP A 163 -8.06 6.28 -12.59
N ARG A 164 -8.35 7.20 -11.69
CA ARG A 164 -9.41 8.20 -11.83
C ARG A 164 -9.04 9.51 -11.14
N ASN A 165 -9.26 10.60 -11.85
CA ASN A 165 -9.27 11.93 -11.25
C ASN A 165 -10.67 12.26 -10.71
N VAL A 166 -10.72 12.75 -9.46
CA VAL A 166 -11.94 13.24 -8.82
C VAL A 166 -11.71 14.71 -8.52
N PRO A 167 -12.25 15.63 -9.35
CA PRO A 167 -12.07 17.08 -9.20
C PRO A 167 -12.84 17.63 -7.99
#